data_13f8a448d38ef000ee51e9c97dab71ae
#
_entry.id   13f8a448d38ef000ee51e9c97dab71ae
#
_cell.length_a   1.000
_cell.length_b   1.000
_cell.length_c   1.000
_cell.angle_alpha   90.00
_cell.angle_beta   90.00
_cell.angle_gamma   90.00
#
_symmetry.space_group_name_H-M   'P 1'
#
loop_
_entity.id
_entity.type
_entity.pdbx_description
1 polymer ?
#
loop_
_entity_poly.entity_id
_entity_poly.type
_entity_poly.pdbx_seq_one_letter_code
_entity_poly.pdbx_strand_id
1 'polypeptide(L)'
;LYDAGIWPVTLATDVLKPGGYERFSQMAGEFTDLDGKPFAGVSLEAVTAIQTDSLTNPLYKKPLRPLPDRKVAGKSPLSDCFTTPCRTSCPIQKDIPAYLAAVDEGRYEDALNIIIERNALPFITGTICPHPCGRACERAFYEPEGAQIRASKLKAAREAMTAVLPKLCLLYTS
;
A
#
# COMPACT_ATOMS: atom_id res chain seq x y z
N LEU A 1 -21.66 -2.16 -27.51
CA LEU A 1 -21.51 -0.69 -27.41
C LEU A 1 -21.67 -0.02 -28.77
N TYR A 2 -21.01 -0.51 -29.81
CA TYR A 2 -21.11 0.08 -31.14
C TYR A 2 -22.57 0.13 -31.63
N ASP A 3 -23.31 -0.97 -31.54
CA ASP A 3 -24.72 -1.08 -31.93
C ASP A 3 -25.64 -0.18 -31.08
N ALA A 4 -25.21 0.16 -29.87
CA ALA A 4 -25.92 1.09 -29.01
C ALA A 4 -25.60 2.56 -29.34
N GLY A 5 -24.76 2.84 -30.34
CA GLY A 5 -24.36 4.19 -30.73
C GLY A 5 -23.29 4.81 -29.82
N ILE A 6 -22.61 4.01 -28.99
CA ILE A 6 -21.54 4.49 -28.10
C ILE A 6 -20.20 4.31 -28.80
N TRP A 7 -19.74 5.37 -29.41
CA TRP A 7 -18.41 5.43 -30.05
C TRP A 7 -17.97 6.88 -30.22
N PRO A 8 -16.67 7.18 -30.27
CA PRO A 8 -15.54 6.24 -30.20
C PRO A 8 -15.37 5.61 -28.80
N VAL A 9 -14.87 4.40 -28.75
CA VAL A 9 -14.54 3.69 -27.49
C VAL A 9 -13.03 3.59 -27.38
N THR A 10 -12.48 3.97 -26.23
CA THR A 10 -11.05 3.87 -25.95
C THR A 10 -10.76 2.68 -25.05
N LEU A 11 -9.66 1.97 -25.33
CA LEU A 11 -9.16 0.85 -24.54
C LEU A 11 -7.82 1.22 -23.94
N ALA A 12 -7.64 0.98 -22.65
CA ALA A 12 -6.38 1.26 -21.98
C ALA A 12 -5.85 0.02 -21.22
N THR A 13 -6.54 -0.35 -20.15
CA THR A 13 -6.04 -1.36 -19.20
C THR A 13 -5.91 -2.75 -19.81
N ASP A 14 -6.80 -3.15 -20.70
CA ASP A 14 -6.76 -4.51 -21.28
C ASP A 14 -5.63 -4.68 -22.29
N VAL A 15 -5.20 -3.60 -22.94
CA VAL A 15 -4.05 -3.61 -23.84
C VAL A 15 -2.73 -3.76 -23.08
N LEU A 16 -2.67 -3.26 -21.84
CA LEU A 16 -1.48 -3.31 -20.99
C LEU A 16 -1.29 -4.67 -20.27
N LYS A 17 -2.26 -5.55 -20.34
CA LYS A 17 -2.17 -6.90 -19.76
C LYS A 17 -1.48 -7.87 -20.73
N PRO A 18 -0.88 -8.97 -20.22
CA PRO A 18 -0.38 -10.04 -21.08
C PRO A 18 -1.45 -10.51 -22.08
N GLY A 19 -1.13 -10.58 -23.36
CA GLY A 19 -2.08 -10.90 -24.43
C GLY A 19 -2.99 -9.75 -24.86
N GLY A 20 -2.79 -8.53 -24.35
CA GLY A 20 -3.66 -7.39 -24.62
C GLY A 20 -3.67 -6.94 -26.09
N TYR A 21 -2.55 -7.04 -26.77
CA TYR A 21 -2.50 -6.72 -28.21
C TYR A 21 -3.25 -7.74 -29.07
N GLU A 22 -3.18 -9.02 -28.73
CA GLU A 22 -3.95 -10.06 -29.40
C GLU A 22 -5.47 -9.84 -29.20
N ARG A 23 -5.85 -9.49 -27.97
CA ARG A 23 -7.24 -9.16 -27.66
C ARG A 23 -7.72 -7.90 -28.39
N PHE A 24 -6.85 -6.91 -28.54
CA PHE A 24 -7.16 -5.73 -29.35
C PHE A 24 -7.38 -6.11 -30.82
N SER A 25 -6.53 -6.97 -31.39
CA SER A 25 -6.69 -7.49 -32.75
C SER A 25 -7.99 -8.28 -32.93
N GLN A 26 -8.37 -9.10 -31.94
CA GLN A 26 -9.65 -9.82 -31.95
C GLN A 26 -10.84 -8.85 -31.95
N MET A 27 -10.79 -7.83 -31.10
CA MET A 27 -11.87 -6.82 -31.07
C MET A 27 -11.91 -5.99 -32.35
N ALA A 28 -10.77 -5.65 -32.94
CA ALA A 28 -10.71 -4.96 -34.21
C ALA A 28 -11.27 -5.82 -35.36
N GLY A 29 -11.05 -7.13 -35.31
CA GLY A 29 -11.60 -8.09 -36.29
C GLY A 29 -13.14 -8.09 -36.34
N GLU A 30 -13.81 -7.87 -35.22
CA GLU A 30 -15.27 -7.75 -35.13
C GLU A 30 -15.84 -6.54 -35.93
N PHE A 31 -14.97 -5.59 -36.28
CA PHE A 31 -15.34 -4.35 -36.96
C PHE A 31 -14.99 -4.34 -38.46
N THR A 32 -14.33 -5.37 -38.97
CA THR A 32 -13.87 -5.40 -40.37
C THR A 32 -14.99 -5.42 -41.41
N ASP A 33 -16.13 -6.01 -41.04
CA ASP A 33 -17.28 -6.19 -41.96
C ASP A 33 -18.41 -5.15 -41.66
N LEU A 34 -18.12 -4.15 -40.85
CA LEU A 34 -19.10 -3.12 -40.55
C LEU A 34 -19.05 -2.02 -41.62
N ASP A 35 -20.01 -2.00 -42.52
CA ASP A 35 -20.29 -0.78 -43.28
C ASP A 35 -20.56 0.34 -42.30
N GLY A 36 -19.83 1.44 -42.46
CA GLY A 36 -19.93 2.59 -41.57
C GLY A 36 -21.34 3.09 -41.41
N LYS A 37 -22.05 2.66 -40.37
CA LYS A 37 -23.38 3.15 -40.06
C LYS A 37 -23.26 4.61 -39.64
N PRO A 38 -24.08 5.53 -40.22
CA PRO A 38 -24.08 6.90 -39.77
C PRO A 38 -24.51 6.96 -38.30
N PHE A 39 -23.92 7.87 -37.55
CA PHE A 39 -24.32 8.07 -36.16
C PHE A 39 -25.80 8.54 -36.08
N ALA A 40 -26.64 7.73 -35.49
CA ALA A 40 -28.06 7.96 -35.31
C ALA A 40 -28.46 8.37 -33.86
N GLY A 41 -27.44 8.62 -33.02
CA GLY A 41 -27.63 8.86 -31.57
C GLY A 41 -27.46 7.59 -30.73
N VAL A 42 -27.50 7.74 -29.42
CA VAL A 42 -27.39 6.67 -28.46
C VAL A 42 -28.76 6.04 -28.20
N SER A 43 -28.83 4.71 -28.37
CA SER A 43 -30.06 3.97 -28.03
C SER A 43 -30.06 3.66 -26.53
N LEU A 44 -30.94 4.29 -25.77
CA LEU A 44 -31.12 4.03 -24.32
C LEU A 44 -31.62 2.62 -24.06
N GLU A 45 -32.43 2.06 -24.95
CA GLU A 45 -32.92 0.68 -24.85
C GLU A 45 -31.73 -0.32 -24.93
N ALA A 46 -30.87 -0.14 -25.94
CA ALA A 46 -29.67 -0.97 -26.11
C ALA A 46 -28.70 -0.84 -24.93
N VAL A 47 -28.54 0.37 -24.40
CA VAL A 47 -27.69 0.63 -23.22
C VAL A 47 -28.27 -0.09 -21.99
N THR A 48 -29.56 -0.02 -21.76
CA THR A 48 -30.25 -0.69 -20.66
C THR A 48 -30.12 -2.21 -20.76
N ALA A 49 -30.25 -2.74 -21.97
CA ALA A 49 -30.05 -4.15 -22.23
C ALA A 49 -28.61 -4.61 -21.89
N ILE A 50 -27.59 -3.85 -22.32
CA ILE A 50 -26.19 -4.11 -21.99
C ILE A 50 -25.96 -4.03 -20.48
N GLN A 51 -26.55 -3.04 -19.80
CA GLN A 51 -26.44 -2.89 -18.34
C GLN A 51 -27.00 -4.14 -17.62
N THR A 52 -28.18 -4.59 -18.03
CA THR A 52 -28.84 -5.76 -17.44
C THR A 52 -28.03 -7.03 -17.71
N ASP A 53 -27.57 -7.23 -18.94
CA ASP A 53 -26.74 -8.38 -19.31
C ASP A 53 -25.41 -8.39 -18.57
N SER A 54 -24.80 -7.24 -18.38
CA SER A 54 -23.51 -7.12 -17.68
C SER A 54 -23.54 -7.57 -16.22
N LEU A 55 -24.70 -7.54 -15.58
CA LEU A 55 -24.87 -8.00 -14.20
C LEU A 55 -24.86 -9.53 -14.06
N THR A 56 -25.27 -10.23 -15.09
CA THR A 56 -25.46 -11.70 -15.04
C THR A 56 -24.50 -12.45 -15.94
N ASN A 57 -24.10 -11.89 -17.06
CA ASN A 57 -23.29 -12.54 -18.07
C ASN A 57 -21.83 -12.71 -17.61
N PRO A 58 -21.30 -13.95 -17.55
CA PRO A 58 -19.93 -14.23 -17.12
C PRO A 58 -18.85 -13.56 -17.99
N LEU A 59 -19.15 -13.23 -19.26
CA LEU A 59 -18.20 -12.58 -20.16
C LEU A 59 -17.77 -11.20 -19.67
N TYR A 60 -18.62 -10.51 -18.93
CA TYR A 60 -18.33 -9.18 -18.37
C TYR A 60 -17.75 -9.25 -16.95
N LYS A 61 -17.81 -10.42 -16.32
CA LYS A 61 -17.28 -10.63 -14.97
C LYS A 61 -15.89 -11.24 -15.07
N LYS A 62 -14.90 -10.56 -14.50
CA LYS A 62 -13.63 -11.24 -14.24
C LYS A 62 -13.89 -12.35 -13.24
N PRO A 63 -13.40 -13.58 -13.49
CA PRO A 63 -13.44 -14.60 -12.45
C PRO A 63 -12.73 -14.01 -11.23
N LEU A 64 -13.47 -13.80 -10.15
CA LEU A 64 -12.90 -13.48 -8.85
C LEU A 64 -12.06 -14.70 -8.45
N ARG A 65 -10.75 -14.61 -8.70
CA ARG A 65 -9.83 -15.53 -8.05
C ARG A 65 -9.84 -15.13 -6.59
N PRO A 66 -10.27 -16.01 -5.68
CA PRO A 66 -10.09 -15.73 -4.27
C PRO A 66 -8.61 -15.46 -4.08
N LEU A 67 -8.27 -14.26 -3.59
CA LEU A 67 -6.90 -13.98 -3.19
C LEU A 67 -6.56 -15.02 -2.12
N PRO A 68 -5.45 -15.76 -2.28
CA PRO A 68 -5.03 -16.66 -1.23
C PRO A 68 -4.94 -15.85 0.05
N ASP A 69 -5.44 -16.42 1.13
CA ASP A 69 -5.26 -15.81 2.44
C ASP A 69 -3.76 -15.73 2.72
N ARG A 70 -3.23 -14.51 2.69
CA ARG A 70 -1.81 -14.26 2.95
C ARG A 70 -1.53 -14.00 4.41
N LYS A 71 -2.58 -13.97 5.23
CA LYS A 71 -2.44 -13.78 6.66
C LYS A 71 -1.88 -15.05 7.29
N VAL A 72 -0.88 -14.88 8.11
CA VAL A 72 -0.32 -15.97 8.92
C VAL A 72 -0.94 -15.94 10.32
N ALA A 73 -1.16 -17.11 10.90
CA ALA A 73 -1.81 -17.24 12.20
C ALA A 73 -0.95 -16.72 13.37
N GLY A 74 0.35 -16.66 13.18
CA GLY A 74 1.31 -16.21 14.20
C GLY A 74 2.03 -14.93 13.79
N LYS A 75 2.77 -14.36 14.75
CA LYS A 75 3.68 -13.23 14.50
C LYS A 75 4.85 -13.69 13.64
N SER A 76 5.12 -12.95 12.55
CA SER A 76 6.34 -13.20 11.78
C SER A 76 7.57 -12.82 12.59
N PRO A 77 8.66 -13.59 12.53
CA PRO A 77 9.90 -13.24 13.21
C PRO A 77 10.42 -11.90 12.68
N LEU A 78 11.09 -11.13 13.54
CA LEU A 78 11.84 -9.98 13.10
C LEU A 78 13.02 -10.45 12.25
N SER A 79 13.16 -9.89 11.07
CA SER A 79 14.28 -10.19 10.17
C SER A 79 15.02 -8.91 9.83
N ASP A 80 16.35 -8.99 9.76
CA ASP A 80 17.14 -7.88 9.26
C ASP A 80 16.88 -7.67 7.78
N CYS A 81 16.59 -6.41 7.42
CA CYS A 81 16.36 -6.03 6.06
C CYS A 81 17.14 -4.74 5.77
N PHE A 82 17.98 -4.75 4.75
CA PHE A 82 18.80 -3.60 4.37
C PHE A 82 17.97 -2.38 3.95
N THR A 83 16.85 -2.60 3.32
CA THR A 83 15.92 -1.56 2.88
C THR A 83 14.52 -1.96 3.25
N THR A 84 13.98 -1.31 4.27
CA THR A 84 12.60 -1.52 4.67
C THR A 84 11.72 -0.39 4.16
N PRO A 85 10.52 -0.66 3.65
CA PRO A 85 9.59 0.37 3.22
C PRO A 85 9.26 1.38 4.31
N CYS A 86 9.24 0.95 5.58
CA CYS A 86 9.01 1.84 6.71
C CYS A 86 10.15 2.86 6.88
N ARG A 87 11.41 2.50 6.63
CA ARG A 87 12.55 3.41 6.68
C ARG A 87 12.49 4.43 5.53
N THR A 88 12.25 3.96 4.30
CA THR A 88 12.15 4.85 3.12
C THR A 88 10.96 5.78 3.18
N SER A 89 9.84 5.36 3.77
CA SER A 89 8.65 6.20 3.96
C SER A 89 8.77 7.18 5.13
N CYS A 90 9.80 7.05 5.97
CA CYS A 90 10.05 7.98 7.05
C CYS A 90 10.78 9.21 6.51
N PRO A 91 10.22 10.45 6.63
CA PRO A 91 10.87 11.65 6.11
C PRO A 91 12.29 11.89 6.65
N ILE A 92 12.56 11.44 7.87
CA ILE A 92 13.88 11.55 8.52
C ILE A 92 14.65 10.22 8.49
N GLN A 93 14.18 9.24 7.73
CA GLN A 93 14.84 7.95 7.49
C GLN A 93 15.39 7.28 8.76
N LYS A 94 14.55 7.23 9.82
CA LYS A 94 14.92 6.56 11.06
C LYS A 94 15.18 5.08 10.82
N ASP A 95 16.12 4.51 11.55
CA ASP A 95 16.33 3.08 11.57
C ASP A 95 15.25 2.38 12.39
N ILE A 96 14.10 2.18 11.73
CA ILE A 96 12.89 1.63 12.36
C ILE A 96 13.10 0.17 12.75
N PRO A 97 13.65 -0.71 11.92
CA PRO A 97 13.89 -2.08 12.31
C PRO A 97 14.79 -2.20 13.53
N ALA A 98 15.88 -1.46 13.59
CA ALA A 98 16.83 -1.55 14.68
C ALA A 98 16.19 -1.15 16.03
N TYR A 99 15.47 -0.03 16.10
CA TYR A 99 14.85 0.32 17.38
C TYR A 99 13.66 -0.57 17.74
N LEU A 100 12.94 -1.13 16.75
CA LEU A 100 11.88 -2.10 17.04
C LEU A 100 12.43 -3.39 17.65
N ALA A 101 13.54 -3.89 17.10
CA ALA A 101 14.24 -5.04 17.67
C ALA A 101 14.68 -4.77 19.12
N ALA A 102 15.31 -3.63 19.35
CA ALA A 102 15.73 -3.22 20.71
C ALA A 102 14.54 -3.09 21.68
N VAL A 103 13.39 -2.56 21.24
CA VAL A 103 12.17 -2.50 22.05
C VAL A 103 11.60 -3.89 22.35
N ASP A 104 11.63 -4.80 21.38
CA ASP A 104 11.13 -6.16 21.53
C ASP A 104 11.98 -6.95 22.57
N GLU A 105 13.29 -6.69 22.58
CA GLU A 105 14.24 -7.25 23.53
C GLU A 105 14.24 -6.53 24.90
N GLY A 106 13.44 -5.49 25.05
CA GLY A 106 13.39 -4.68 26.29
C GLY A 106 14.56 -3.73 26.49
N ARG A 107 15.43 -3.56 25.49
CA ARG A 107 16.59 -2.64 25.51
C ARG A 107 16.17 -1.22 25.16
N TYR A 108 15.42 -0.59 26.05
CA TYR A 108 14.79 0.71 25.78
C TYR A 108 15.80 1.86 25.67
N GLU A 109 16.91 1.82 26.38
CA GLU A 109 17.98 2.82 26.26
C GLU A 109 18.62 2.77 24.87
N ASP A 110 18.93 1.58 24.38
CA ASP A 110 19.49 1.39 23.04
C ASP A 110 18.48 1.85 21.98
N ALA A 111 17.21 1.45 22.13
CA ALA A 111 16.14 1.88 21.23
C ALA A 111 16.02 3.40 21.18
N LEU A 112 16.07 4.06 22.35
CA LEU A 112 16.00 5.52 22.41
C LEU A 112 17.22 6.17 21.78
N ASN A 113 18.43 5.66 22.01
CA ASN A 113 19.64 6.16 21.37
C ASN A 113 19.55 6.09 19.84
N ILE A 114 19.10 4.97 19.27
CA ILE A 114 18.86 4.84 17.83
C ILE A 114 17.84 5.86 17.34
N ILE A 115 16.78 6.11 18.10
CA ILE A 115 15.73 7.05 17.72
C ILE A 115 16.25 8.48 17.70
N ILE A 116 17.01 8.91 18.71
CA ILE A 116 17.47 10.29 18.86
C ILE A 116 18.56 10.69 17.85
N GLU A 117 19.27 9.76 17.23
CA GLU A 117 20.20 10.07 16.15
C GLU A 117 19.58 10.91 15.04
N ARG A 118 18.29 10.72 14.78
CA ARG A 118 17.54 11.40 13.71
C ARG A 118 16.25 12.08 14.17
N ASN A 119 15.96 12.05 15.46
CA ASN A 119 14.71 12.56 16.01
C ASN A 119 14.92 13.15 17.40
N ALA A 120 15.17 14.45 17.44
CA ALA A 120 15.44 15.17 18.68
C ALA A 120 14.25 15.15 19.69
N LEU A 121 13.03 14.92 19.23
CA LEU A 121 11.82 14.99 20.05
C LEU A 121 11.02 13.66 20.00
N PRO A 122 11.59 12.54 20.48
CA PRO A 122 11.01 11.21 20.34
C PRO A 122 9.66 11.08 21.03
N PHE A 123 9.47 11.73 22.17
CA PHE A 123 8.23 11.68 22.93
C PHE A 123 7.08 12.38 22.16
N ILE A 124 7.33 13.60 21.69
CA ILE A 124 6.34 14.36 20.91
C ILE A 124 6.00 13.62 19.62
N THR A 125 6.99 13.25 18.86
CA THR A 125 6.75 12.52 17.59
C THR A 125 6.23 11.11 17.80
N GLY A 126 6.43 10.51 18.96
CA GLY A 126 5.79 9.27 19.37
C GLY A 126 4.28 9.42 19.54
N THR A 127 3.84 10.62 19.88
CA THR A 127 2.42 10.93 20.11
C THR A 127 1.72 11.44 18.85
N ILE A 128 2.31 12.45 18.17
CA ILE A 128 1.60 13.19 17.11
C ILE A 128 2.05 12.88 15.68
N CYS A 129 3.04 12.02 15.49
CA CYS A 129 3.52 11.69 14.14
C CYS A 129 2.39 11.13 13.25
N PRO A 130 2.21 11.64 12.01
CA PRO A 130 1.19 11.15 11.07
C PRO A 130 1.44 9.72 10.57
N HIS A 131 2.59 9.13 10.89
CA HIS A 131 2.87 7.72 10.78
C HIS A 131 2.88 7.15 9.34
N PRO A 132 3.56 7.78 8.37
CA PRO A 132 3.62 7.25 7.01
C PRO A 132 4.30 5.87 6.95
N CYS A 133 5.27 5.61 7.83
CA CYS A 133 5.95 4.33 7.93
C CYS A 133 5.01 3.15 8.27
N GLY A 134 3.99 3.36 9.07
CA GLY A 134 3.01 2.32 9.38
C GLY A 134 2.14 1.95 8.19
N ARG A 135 1.81 2.93 7.34
CA ARG A 135 1.07 2.66 6.10
C ARG A 135 1.89 1.89 5.07
N ALA A 136 3.21 2.04 5.11
CA ALA A 136 4.13 1.33 4.24
C ALA A 136 4.65 0.00 4.84
N CYS A 137 4.10 -0.41 5.98
CA CYS A 137 4.54 -1.63 6.65
C CYS A 137 4.08 -2.87 5.91
N GLU A 138 5.00 -3.64 5.36
CA GLU A 138 4.69 -4.88 4.63
C GLU A 138 4.08 -5.96 5.52
N ARG A 139 4.38 -5.96 6.82
CA ARG A 139 3.78 -6.93 7.75
C ARG A 139 2.25 -6.85 7.75
N ALA A 140 1.68 -5.67 7.50
CA ALA A 140 0.23 -5.50 7.39
C ALA A 140 -0.41 -6.28 6.23
N PHE A 141 0.39 -6.75 5.25
CA PHE A 141 -0.10 -7.64 4.18
C PHE A 141 -0.23 -9.10 4.64
N TYR A 142 0.54 -9.50 5.64
CA TYR A 142 0.66 -10.89 6.09
C TYR A 142 0.08 -11.11 7.47
N GLU A 143 0.09 -10.09 8.32
CA GLU A 143 -0.41 -10.14 9.69
C GLU A 143 -1.71 -9.33 9.83
N PRO A 144 -2.54 -9.63 10.82
CA PRO A 144 -3.75 -8.87 11.11
C PRO A 144 -3.46 -7.37 11.32
N GLU A 145 -2.33 -7.07 11.96
CA GLU A 145 -1.84 -5.73 12.22
C GLU A 145 -0.39 -5.57 11.79
N GLY A 146 -0.05 -4.40 11.26
CA GLY A 146 1.34 -4.04 10.97
C GLY A 146 2.15 -3.80 12.25
N ALA A 147 3.45 -3.60 12.10
CA ALA A 147 4.31 -3.28 13.22
C ALA A 147 3.87 -1.98 13.91
N GLN A 148 3.83 -1.99 15.25
CA GLN A 148 3.39 -0.87 16.09
C GLN A 148 4.48 0.21 16.23
N ILE A 149 4.97 0.72 15.10
CA ILE A 149 6.16 1.59 14.97
C ILE A 149 6.07 2.83 15.85
N ARG A 150 4.93 3.53 15.82
CA ARG A 150 4.74 4.76 16.60
C ARG A 150 4.62 4.47 18.10
N ALA A 151 3.89 3.43 18.47
CA ALA A 151 3.73 3.03 19.86
C ALA A 151 5.05 2.56 20.47
N SER A 152 5.85 1.79 19.74
CA SER A 152 7.17 1.34 20.19
C SER A 152 8.14 2.50 20.38
N LYS A 153 8.12 3.50 19.48
CA LYS A 153 8.90 4.73 19.65
C LYS A 153 8.52 5.48 20.93
N LEU A 154 7.21 5.62 21.18
CA LEU A 154 6.73 6.28 22.40
C LEU A 154 7.09 5.49 23.65
N LYS A 155 7.01 4.16 23.59
CA LYS A 155 7.39 3.26 24.68
C LYS A 155 8.88 3.44 25.02
N ALA A 156 9.77 3.37 24.03
CA ALA A 156 11.20 3.59 24.23
C ALA A 156 11.47 4.95 24.89
N ALA A 157 10.80 6.01 24.43
CA ALA A 157 10.95 7.33 25.02
C ALA A 157 10.47 7.37 26.48
N ARG A 158 9.36 6.75 26.82
CA ARG A 158 8.84 6.73 28.20
C ARG A 158 9.73 5.94 29.15
N GLU A 159 10.20 4.79 28.72
CA GLU A 159 10.98 3.88 29.59
C GLU A 159 12.43 4.36 29.79
N ALA A 160 13.03 4.98 28.77
CA ALA A 160 14.45 5.30 28.80
C ALA A 160 14.80 6.79 28.94
N MET A 161 13.83 7.70 28.84
CA MET A 161 14.10 9.15 28.83
C MET A 161 14.85 9.59 30.09
N THR A 162 14.48 9.07 31.25
CA THR A 162 15.10 9.44 32.53
C THR A 162 16.58 9.03 32.60
N ALA A 163 16.95 7.92 31.95
CA ALA A 163 18.32 7.43 31.93
C ALA A 163 19.18 8.11 30.85
N VAL A 164 18.56 8.45 29.70
CA VAL A 164 19.28 8.99 28.54
C VAL A 164 19.38 10.52 28.57
N LEU A 165 18.36 11.23 29.04
CA LEU A 165 18.31 12.68 29.03
C LEU A 165 19.50 13.34 29.78
N PRO A 166 19.92 12.90 30.97
CA PRO A 166 21.08 13.44 31.65
C PRO A 166 22.38 13.35 30.85
N LYS A 167 22.54 12.21 30.12
CA LYS A 167 23.72 11.97 29.27
C LYS A 167 23.76 12.95 28.08
N LEU A 168 22.60 13.26 27.51
CA LEU A 168 22.48 14.22 26.41
C LEU A 168 22.75 15.67 26.88
N CYS A 169 22.25 16.05 28.05
CA CYS A 169 22.48 17.40 28.61
C CYS A 169 23.96 17.67 28.89
N LEU A 170 24.72 16.64 29.31
CA LEU A 170 26.16 16.77 29.56
C LEU A 170 26.98 17.02 28.29
N LEU A 171 26.51 16.53 27.13
CA LEU A 171 27.17 16.77 25.85
C LEU A 171 27.00 18.19 25.32
N TYR A 172 26.01 18.93 25.80
CA TYR A 172 25.73 20.32 25.40
C TYR A 172 26.30 21.37 26.37
N THR A 173 26.80 20.93 27.51
CA THR A 173 27.35 21.85 28.56
C THR A 173 28.87 21.76 28.71
N SER A 174 29.55 20.96 27.93
CA SER A 174 31.00 20.87 27.77
C SER A 174 31.42 21.44 26.43
#